data_478bbc679808966dc1110c6eaaebce42
#
_entry.id   478bbc679808966dc1110c6eaaebce42
#
_cell.length_a   1.000
_cell.length_b   1.000
_cell.length_c   1.000
_cell.angle_alpha   90.00
_cell.angle_beta   90.00
_cell.angle_gamma   90.00
#
_symmetry.space_group_name_H-M   'P 1'
#
loop_
_entity.id
_entity.type
_entity.pdbx_description
1 polymer ?
#
loop_
_entity_poly.entity_id
_entity_poly.type
_entity_poly.pdbx_seq_one_letter_code
_entity_poly.pdbx_strand_id
1 'polypeptide(L)'
;MRSCITLGIIVVSLVLWSIEGINAQILPFIYSNEGNNESWLNAEDKASIATTIKEKLSELWQGEDVLDVCVEGDENALLAYMQQNPNGIVVMNSFEAPSTIFDKDDDSFVEKWLENGGIMTWLSYYPFRMRGHSRAPKASYGNVFDVDIDIQEILAPKLETKPTDLGKRFMPSLKSCETYIPVNVAVLDQLGFRYEVYGTVGENNEYADPIMFRGPGMRGWFMYHHMDQYTDFVDWNNSVMKGGMAEQIGTVVAEFVVNRFLFFSVDPAGKLAATWGSMKRYQGR
;
A
#
# COMPACT_ATOMS: atom_id res chain seq x y z
N MET A 1 -54.02 26.83 -4.75
CA MET A 1 -53.36 25.62 -5.30
C MET A 1 -52.08 25.89 -6.13
N ARG A 2 -51.41 27.03 -6.02
CA ARG A 2 -50.17 27.34 -6.78
C ARG A 2 -48.87 27.29 -5.93
N SER A 3 -48.97 27.10 -4.61
CA SER A 3 -47.80 27.18 -3.70
C SER A 3 -47.10 25.84 -3.43
N CYS A 4 -47.75 24.67 -3.66
CA CYS A 4 -47.18 23.37 -3.36
C CYS A 4 -46.26 22.81 -4.47
N ILE A 5 -46.41 23.29 -5.71
CA ILE A 5 -45.61 22.78 -6.86
C ILE A 5 -44.18 23.34 -6.85
N THR A 6 -44.01 24.58 -6.38
CA THR A 6 -42.68 25.22 -6.34
C THR A 6 -41.79 24.65 -5.27
N LEU A 7 -42.34 24.17 -4.14
CA LEU A 7 -41.56 23.55 -3.06
C LEU A 7 -41.05 22.16 -3.43
N GLY A 8 -41.84 21.41 -4.22
CA GLY A 8 -41.43 20.07 -4.68
C GLY A 8 -40.25 20.09 -5.65
N ILE A 9 -40.17 21.10 -6.53
CA ILE A 9 -39.08 21.23 -7.50
C ILE A 9 -37.77 21.64 -6.84
N ILE A 10 -37.81 22.48 -5.81
CA ILE A 10 -36.60 22.89 -5.06
C ILE A 10 -36.01 21.73 -4.26
N VAL A 11 -36.86 20.89 -3.66
CA VAL A 11 -36.40 19.72 -2.89
C VAL A 11 -35.79 18.66 -3.81
N VAL A 12 -36.37 18.42 -4.98
CA VAL A 12 -35.81 17.47 -5.96
C VAL A 12 -34.50 18.00 -6.55
N SER A 13 -34.37 19.30 -6.80
CA SER A 13 -33.13 19.92 -7.29
C SER A 13 -32.01 19.87 -6.23
N LEU A 14 -32.34 20.06 -4.95
CA LEU A 14 -31.35 19.95 -3.85
C LEU A 14 -30.91 18.50 -3.61
N VAL A 15 -31.81 17.54 -3.78
CA VAL A 15 -31.46 16.11 -3.67
C VAL A 15 -30.61 15.64 -4.87
N LEU A 16 -30.87 16.16 -6.06
CA LEU A 16 -30.05 15.85 -7.23
C LEU A 16 -28.65 16.50 -7.15
N TRP A 17 -28.53 17.69 -6.55
CA TRP A 17 -27.22 18.34 -6.32
C TRP A 17 -26.40 17.65 -5.21
N SER A 18 -27.00 16.94 -4.28
CA SER A 18 -26.28 16.16 -3.28
C SER A 18 -25.82 14.79 -3.77
N ILE A 19 -26.20 14.38 -4.99
CA ILE A 19 -25.77 13.10 -5.59
C ILE A 19 -24.53 13.29 -6.49
N GLU A 20 -24.21 14.51 -6.87
CA GLU A 20 -23.00 14.84 -7.65
C GLU A 20 -21.70 14.99 -6.81
N GLY A 21 -21.69 14.56 -5.57
CA GLY A 21 -20.47 14.17 -4.89
C GLY A 21 -19.98 12.83 -5.45
N ILE A 22 -19.76 12.76 -6.76
CA ILE A 22 -18.98 11.69 -7.39
C ILE A 22 -17.65 11.67 -6.62
N ASN A 23 -17.42 10.65 -5.82
CA ASN A 23 -16.10 10.38 -5.28
C ASN A 23 -15.19 10.29 -6.50
N ALA A 24 -14.50 11.39 -6.80
CA ALA A 24 -13.44 11.38 -7.78
C ALA A 24 -12.49 10.28 -7.31
N GLN A 25 -12.36 9.25 -8.11
CA GLN A 25 -11.58 8.09 -7.76
C GLN A 25 -10.12 8.56 -7.69
N ILE A 26 -9.52 8.43 -6.52
CA ILE A 26 -8.15 8.87 -6.30
C ILE A 26 -7.24 7.85 -6.97
N LEU A 27 -6.57 8.27 -8.04
CA LEU A 27 -5.59 7.45 -8.74
C LEU A 27 -4.35 7.26 -7.84
N PRO A 28 -3.73 6.08 -7.82
CA PRO A 28 -2.52 5.85 -7.05
C PRO A 28 -1.33 6.60 -7.67
N PHE A 29 -0.44 7.10 -6.82
CA PHE A 29 0.85 7.64 -7.20
C PHE A 29 1.93 6.57 -7.00
N ILE A 30 2.72 6.28 -8.02
CA ILE A 30 3.83 5.34 -7.94
C ILE A 30 5.12 6.16 -7.83
N TYR A 31 5.74 6.13 -6.66
CA TYR A 31 7.06 6.71 -6.47
C TYR A 31 8.13 5.65 -6.73
N SER A 32 8.93 5.84 -7.76
CA SER A 32 10.04 4.95 -8.11
C SER A 32 11.31 5.77 -8.33
N ASN A 33 12.22 5.75 -7.38
CA ASN A 33 13.50 6.42 -7.51
C ASN A 33 14.52 5.50 -8.18
N GLU A 34 14.65 5.64 -9.50
CA GLU A 34 15.55 4.82 -10.32
C GLU A 34 17.02 5.24 -10.18
N GLY A 35 17.25 6.51 -9.88
CA GLY A 35 18.59 7.11 -9.85
C GLY A 35 19.41 6.83 -8.59
N ASN A 36 18.85 6.16 -7.59
CA ASN A 36 19.53 5.92 -6.34
C ASN A 36 20.28 4.58 -6.35
N ASN A 37 21.61 4.66 -6.48
CA ASN A 37 22.49 3.50 -6.46
C ASN A 37 22.64 2.84 -5.08
N GLU A 38 22.03 3.40 -4.03
CA GLU A 38 22.09 2.83 -2.68
C GLU A 38 20.97 1.82 -2.42
N SER A 39 20.07 1.62 -3.37
CA SER A 39 19.09 0.56 -3.26
C SER A 39 19.72 -0.78 -3.63
N TRP A 40 19.50 -1.78 -2.83
CA TRP A 40 19.91 -3.16 -3.10
C TRP A 40 19.33 -3.74 -4.40
N LEU A 41 18.30 -3.12 -4.97
CA LEU A 41 17.72 -3.45 -6.26
C LEU A 41 18.22 -2.49 -7.33
N ASN A 42 18.65 -3.02 -8.49
CA ASN A 42 19.14 -2.20 -9.58
C ASN A 42 18.04 -1.32 -10.22
N ALA A 43 18.45 -0.30 -10.96
CA ALA A 43 17.52 0.66 -11.57
C ALA A 43 16.58 0.03 -12.59
N GLU A 44 17.06 -0.97 -13.37
CA GLU A 44 16.28 -1.64 -14.40
C GLU A 44 15.11 -2.43 -13.81
N ASP A 45 15.34 -3.19 -12.73
CA ASP A 45 14.29 -3.93 -12.04
C ASP A 45 13.29 -3.00 -11.38
N LYS A 46 13.73 -1.88 -10.78
CA LYS A 46 12.83 -0.87 -10.23
C LYS A 46 11.93 -0.25 -11.31
N ALA A 47 12.51 0.13 -12.43
CA ALA A 47 11.78 0.65 -13.58
C ALA A 47 10.78 -0.37 -14.12
N SER A 48 11.18 -1.64 -14.22
CA SER A 48 10.30 -2.74 -14.65
C SER A 48 9.12 -2.94 -13.70
N ILE A 49 9.33 -2.92 -12.38
CA ILE A 49 8.25 -2.99 -11.39
C ILE A 49 7.27 -1.84 -11.58
N ALA A 50 7.78 -0.59 -11.62
CA ALA A 50 6.93 0.60 -11.76
C ALA A 50 6.13 0.59 -13.07
N THR A 51 6.76 0.23 -14.18
CA THR A 51 6.11 0.09 -15.49
C THR A 51 5.02 -0.97 -15.45
N THR A 52 5.33 -2.15 -14.89
CA THR A 52 4.34 -3.23 -14.78
C THR A 52 3.15 -2.83 -13.91
N ILE A 53 3.38 -2.16 -12.78
CA ILE A 53 2.27 -1.65 -11.95
C ILE A 53 1.38 -0.73 -12.77
N LYS A 54 1.96 0.23 -13.49
CA LYS A 54 1.22 1.17 -14.33
C LYS A 54 0.40 0.45 -15.41
N GLU A 55 1.02 -0.46 -16.15
CA GLU A 55 0.35 -1.23 -17.21
C GLU A 55 -0.79 -2.09 -16.64
N LYS A 56 -0.56 -2.80 -15.55
CA LYS A 56 -1.57 -3.63 -14.91
C LYS A 56 -2.70 -2.84 -14.27
N LEU A 57 -2.41 -1.70 -13.67
CA LEU A 57 -3.45 -0.76 -13.23
C LEU A 57 -4.33 -0.33 -14.43
N SER A 58 -3.72 -0.01 -15.57
CA SER A 58 -4.43 0.38 -16.79
C SER A 58 -5.28 -0.77 -17.35
N GLU A 59 -4.79 -2.01 -17.33
CA GLU A 59 -5.54 -3.19 -17.77
C GLU A 59 -6.72 -3.53 -16.84
N LEU A 60 -6.48 -3.47 -15.53
CA LEU A 60 -7.47 -3.84 -14.51
C LEU A 60 -8.52 -2.75 -14.29
N TRP A 61 -8.17 -1.52 -14.56
CA TRP A 61 -9.03 -0.37 -14.44
C TRP A 61 -9.83 -0.16 -15.71
N GLN A 62 -11.09 -0.36 -15.65
CA GLN A 62 -11.98 -0.21 -16.83
C GLN A 62 -12.38 1.25 -17.14
N GLY A 63 -11.65 2.25 -16.65
CA GLY A 63 -11.89 3.68 -16.86
C GLY A 63 -10.90 4.28 -17.85
N GLU A 64 -11.34 5.32 -18.58
CA GLU A 64 -10.51 5.99 -19.59
C GLU A 64 -9.35 6.82 -19.00
N ASP A 65 -9.36 7.12 -17.67
CA ASP A 65 -8.46 8.09 -17.03
C ASP A 65 -7.22 7.50 -16.36
N VAL A 66 -6.96 6.20 -16.50
CA VAL A 66 -5.81 5.53 -15.85
C VAL A 66 -4.46 5.93 -16.45
N LEU A 67 -4.47 6.62 -17.58
CA LEU A 67 -3.24 7.07 -18.25
C LEU A 67 -2.41 8.07 -17.42
N ASP A 68 -3.02 8.70 -16.42
CA ASP A 68 -2.39 9.69 -15.54
C ASP A 68 -1.86 9.12 -14.20
N VAL A 69 -1.78 7.80 -14.06
CA VAL A 69 -1.02 7.22 -12.94
C VAL A 69 0.42 7.71 -13.04
N CYS A 70 0.78 8.59 -12.13
CA CYS A 70 2.08 9.22 -12.15
C CYS A 70 3.12 8.22 -11.66
N VAL A 71 4.11 7.91 -12.49
CA VAL A 71 5.33 7.20 -12.10
C VAL A 71 6.44 8.21 -12.08
N GLU A 72 6.85 8.62 -10.90
CA GLU A 72 7.82 9.70 -10.73
C GLU A 72 8.87 9.35 -9.67
N GLY A 73 10.13 9.70 -9.95
CA GLY A 73 11.20 9.76 -8.96
C GLY A 73 11.37 11.16 -8.35
N ASP A 74 10.44 12.08 -8.60
CA ASP A 74 10.47 13.44 -8.06
C ASP A 74 9.80 13.47 -6.67
N GLU A 75 10.60 13.76 -5.65
CA GLU A 75 10.14 13.91 -4.28
C GLU A 75 9.12 15.03 -4.08
N ASN A 76 9.23 16.11 -4.86
CA ASN A 76 8.30 17.24 -4.77
C ASN A 76 6.95 16.89 -5.40
N ALA A 77 6.94 16.11 -6.47
CA ALA A 77 5.72 15.58 -7.08
C ALA A 77 5.00 14.64 -6.11
N LEU A 78 5.73 13.75 -5.43
CA LEU A 78 5.17 12.90 -4.38
C LEU A 78 4.56 13.71 -3.25
N LEU A 79 5.29 14.70 -2.72
CA LEU A 79 4.80 15.57 -1.65
C LEU A 79 3.54 16.32 -2.09
N ALA A 80 3.54 16.90 -3.30
CA ALA A 80 2.40 17.62 -3.86
C ALA A 80 1.17 16.71 -4.00
N TYR A 81 1.36 15.47 -4.49
CA TYR A 81 0.27 14.49 -4.56
C TYR A 81 -0.31 14.19 -3.18
N MET A 82 0.53 13.90 -2.19
CA MET A 82 0.07 13.58 -0.83
C MET A 82 -0.64 14.75 -0.16
N GLN A 83 -0.19 16.00 -0.41
CA GLN A 83 -0.86 17.21 0.09
C GLN A 83 -2.25 17.41 -0.53
N GLN A 84 -2.40 17.14 -1.82
CA GLN A 84 -3.67 17.25 -2.54
C GLN A 84 -4.62 16.11 -2.25
N ASN A 85 -4.10 14.95 -1.87
CA ASN A 85 -4.83 13.71 -1.66
C ASN A 85 -4.60 13.14 -0.25
N PRO A 86 -5.20 13.71 0.81
CA PRO A 86 -4.99 13.25 2.18
C PRO A 86 -5.43 11.78 2.44
N ASN A 87 -6.32 11.26 1.60
CA ASN A 87 -6.73 9.85 1.60
C ASN A 87 -6.23 9.12 0.33
N GLY A 88 -5.15 9.60 -0.26
CA GLY A 88 -4.57 9.06 -1.48
C GLY A 88 -3.94 7.69 -1.30
N ILE A 89 -3.52 7.11 -2.40
CA ILE A 89 -2.80 5.83 -2.44
C ILE A 89 -1.41 6.08 -3.02
N VAL A 90 -0.38 5.73 -2.26
CA VAL A 90 1.02 5.83 -2.69
C VAL A 90 1.63 4.43 -2.73
N VAL A 91 2.26 4.09 -3.83
CA VAL A 91 3.11 2.90 -3.96
C VAL A 91 4.57 3.34 -3.94
N MET A 92 5.27 2.97 -2.87
CA MET A 92 6.69 3.23 -2.68
C MET A 92 7.51 2.08 -3.25
N ASN A 93 8.03 2.25 -4.45
CA ASN A 93 9.00 1.37 -5.09
C ASN A 93 10.40 1.94 -4.90
N SER A 94 10.77 2.16 -3.64
CA SER A 94 12.02 2.78 -3.22
C SER A 94 12.50 2.20 -1.91
N PHE A 95 13.81 2.06 -1.77
CA PHE A 95 14.45 1.65 -0.51
C PHE A 95 14.40 2.77 0.54
N GLU A 96 14.35 4.01 0.10
CA GLU A 96 14.43 5.20 0.93
C GLU A 96 13.09 5.94 0.97
N ALA A 97 12.77 6.49 2.14
CA ALA A 97 11.75 7.52 2.24
C ALA A 97 12.38 8.87 1.85
N PRO A 98 11.80 9.59 0.88
CA PRO A 98 12.26 10.93 0.57
C PRO A 98 12.24 11.85 1.79
N SER A 99 13.27 12.69 1.90
CA SER A 99 13.35 13.65 3.01
C SER A 99 12.26 14.71 2.98
N THR A 100 11.60 14.89 1.87
CA THR A 100 10.45 15.80 1.71
C THR A 100 9.18 15.31 2.41
N ILE A 101 9.02 13.98 2.57
CA ILE A 101 7.87 13.37 3.26
C ILE A 101 8.24 12.79 4.63
N PHE A 102 9.46 12.26 4.78
CA PHE A 102 10.00 11.83 6.04
C PHE A 102 11.00 12.89 6.53
N ASP A 103 10.48 14.08 6.82
CA ASP A 103 11.21 15.32 7.03
C ASP A 103 11.84 15.42 8.43
N LYS A 104 11.36 14.66 9.39
CA LYS A 104 11.84 14.63 10.78
C LYS A 104 11.58 13.28 11.44
N ASP A 105 12.16 13.09 12.62
CA ASP A 105 12.17 11.79 13.31
C ASP A 105 10.85 11.46 14.01
N ASP A 106 9.99 12.45 14.22
CA ASP A 106 8.74 12.35 14.95
C ASP A 106 7.77 13.37 14.37
N ASP A 107 6.47 13.07 14.34
CA ASP A 107 5.48 13.95 13.72
C ASP A 107 5.78 14.28 12.23
N SER A 108 6.41 13.38 11.50
CA SER A 108 6.77 13.60 10.11
C SER A 108 5.56 13.83 9.22
N PHE A 109 5.77 14.38 8.01
CA PHE A 109 4.66 14.59 7.08
C PHE A 109 3.99 13.28 6.69
N VAL A 110 4.75 12.21 6.41
CA VAL A 110 4.19 10.90 6.04
C VAL A 110 3.40 10.27 7.17
N GLU A 111 3.85 10.39 8.40
CA GLU A 111 3.14 9.93 9.59
C GLU A 111 1.77 10.60 9.69
N LYS A 112 1.73 11.93 9.68
CA LYS A 112 0.47 12.70 9.68
C LYS A 112 -0.45 12.38 8.51
N TRP A 113 0.12 12.11 7.35
CA TRP A 113 -0.65 11.71 6.19
C TRP A 113 -1.31 10.34 6.38
N LEU A 114 -0.57 9.36 6.94
CA LEU A 114 -1.12 8.05 7.31
C LEU A 114 -2.17 8.16 8.43
N GLU A 115 -1.94 8.98 9.45
CA GLU A 115 -2.93 9.25 10.50
C GLU A 115 -4.24 9.81 9.94
N ASN A 116 -4.16 10.64 8.92
CA ASN A 116 -5.32 11.29 8.30
C ASN A 116 -6.08 10.42 7.30
N GLY A 117 -5.56 9.25 6.92
CA GLY A 117 -6.26 8.32 6.05
C GLY A 117 -5.52 7.91 4.79
N GLY A 118 -4.28 8.36 4.60
CA GLY A 118 -3.44 7.97 3.49
C GLY A 118 -3.15 6.46 3.47
N ILE A 119 -2.95 5.91 2.29
CA ILE A 119 -2.68 4.50 2.07
C ILE A 119 -1.32 4.37 1.41
N MET A 120 -0.36 3.72 2.07
CA MET A 120 0.96 3.50 1.53
C MET A 120 1.24 2.01 1.32
N THR A 121 1.71 1.65 0.15
CA THR A 121 2.26 0.33 -0.14
C THR A 121 3.78 0.45 -0.25
N TRP A 122 4.51 -0.26 0.56
CA TRP A 122 5.96 -0.25 0.59
C TRP A 122 6.54 -1.55 0.02
N LEU A 123 7.33 -1.42 -1.03
CA LEU A 123 7.92 -2.53 -1.77
C LEU A 123 9.42 -2.52 -1.61
N SER A 124 9.93 -2.82 -0.44
CA SER A 124 11.37 -2.90 -0.24
C SER A 124 11.70 -3.44 1.14
N TYR A 125 12.98 -3.36 1.44
CA TYR A 125 13.62 -3.64 2.70
C TYR A 125 12.99 -2.81 3.84
N TYR A 126 13.63 -2.55 4.94
CA TYR A 126 13.13 -1.84 6.11
C TYR A 126 12.45 -0.50 5.77
N PRO A 127 11.12 -0.36 5.87
CA PRO A 127 10.45 0.91 5.68
C PRO A 127 10.99 1.97 6.63
N PHE A 128 11.17 3.19 6.11
CA PHE A 128 11.61 4.36 6.87
C PHE A 128 12.97 4.25 7.55
N ARG A 129 13.78 3.22 7.21
CA ARG A 129 15.14 3.09 7.74
C ARG A 129 16.08 4.15 7.17
N MET A 130 15.84 4.54 5.92
CA MET A 130 16.60 5.57 5.23
C MET A 130 15.72 6.78 5.00
N ARG A 131 16.26 7.96 5.30
CA ARG A 131 15.67 9.26 5.02
C ARG A 131 16.55 10.00 4.02
N GLY A 132 16.10 10.09 2.77
CA GLY A 132 16.99 10.46 1.69
C GLY A 132 18.18 9.51 1.65
N HIS A 133 19.38 10.02 1.45
CA HIS A 133 20.60 9.21 1.37
C HIS A 133 21.23 8.89 2.75
N SER A 134 20.52 9.14 3.84
CA SER A 134 21.07 8.99 5.19
C SER A 134 20.22 8.05 6.04
N ARG A 135 20.89 7.26 6.88
CA ARG A 135 20.17 6.44 7.86
C ARG A 135 19.43 7.34 8.86
N ALA A 136 18.15 7.11 9.05
CA ALA A 136 17.37 7.81 10.06
C ALA A 136 17.94 7.52 11.46
N PRO A 137 17.97 8.52 12.36
CA PRO A 137 18.49 8.37 13.74
C PRO A 137 17.78 7.27 14.54
N LYS A 138 16.48 7.21 14.42
CA LYS A 138 15.67 6.07 14.84
C LYS A 138 15.17 5.38 13.56
N ALA A 139 15.43 4.13 13.42
CA ALA A 139 15.12 3.41 12.19
C ALA A 139 13.71 2.81 12.22
N SER A 140 13.15 2.65 11.01
CA SER A 140 11.98 1.80 10.79
C SER A 140 10.69 2.31 11.42
N TYR A 141 9.85 1.40 11.87
CA TYR A 141 8.48 1.66 12.31
C TYR A 141 8.40 2.54 13.57
N GLY A 142 9.42 2.52 14.42
CA GLY A 142 9.45 3.31 15.65
C GLY A 142 9.23 4.82 15.47
N ASN A 143 9.49 5.33 14.27
CA ASN A 143 9.35 6.76 13.97
C ASN A 143 8.02 7.14 13.33
N VAL A 144 7.39 6.23 12.59
CA VAL A 144 6.19 6.53 11.80
C VAL A 144 4.93 5.97 12.44
N PHE A 145 5.08 5.00 13.34
CA PHE A 145 3.95 4.32 13.97
C PHE A 145 3.93 4.49 15.49
N ASP A 146 4.71 5.40 16.05
CA ASP A 146 4.78 5.71 17.49
C ASP A 146 5.02 4.47 18.37
N VAL A 147 5.90 3.59 17.93
CA VAL A 147 6.22 2.36 18.65
C VAL A 147 7.69 2.31 19.08
N ASP A 148 7.93 1.82 20.29
CA ASP A 148 9.28 1.73 20.86
C ASP A 148 10.07 0.50 20.40
N ILE A 149 9.42 -0.45 19.75
CA ILE A 149 10.01 -1.71 19.31
C ILE A 149 9.80 -1.92 17.81
N ASP A 150 10.78 -2.57 17.19
CA ASP A 150 10.70 -2.95 15.79
C ASP A 150 9.69 -4.09 15.62
N ILE A 151 8.74 -3.93 14.71
CA ILE A 151 7.72 -4.94 14.41
C ILE A 151 8.18 -5.97 13.38
N GLN A 152 9.37 -5.78 12.81
CA GLN A 152 10.01 -6.73 11.91
C GLN A 152 11.04 -7.58 12.67
N GLU A 153 11.15 -8.83 12.27
CA GLU A 153 12.24 -9.69 12.69
C GLU A 153 13.06 -10.14 11.48
N ILE A 154 14.37 -10.17 11.65
CA ILE A 154 15.26 -10.77 10.68
C ILE A 154 15.34 -12.26 11.02
N LEU A 155 14.82 -13.07 10.13
CA LEU A 155 14.86 -14.52 10.29
C LEU A 155 15.94 -15.11 9.39
N ALA A 156 16.80 -15.92 9.98
CA ALA A 156 17.76 -16.73 9.25
C ALA A 156 17.64 -18.18 9.74
N PRO A 157 17.35 -19.14 8.87
CA PRO A 157 17.25 -19.07 7.40
C PRO A 157 15.96 -18.37 6.90
N LYS A 158 15.92 -18.06 5.60
CA LYS A 158 14.71 -17.61 4.92
C LYS A 158 13.55 -18.57 5.16
N LEU A 159 12.37 -18.03 5.39
CA LEU A 159 11.14 -18.79 5.57
C LEU A 159 10.22 -18.66 4.37
N GLU A 160 9.47 -19.70 4.08
CA GLU A 160 8.49 -19.70 3.00
C GLU A 160 7.24 -18.93 3.41
N THR A 161 6.82 -17.96 2.59
CA THR A 161 5.51 -17.34 2.70
C THR A 161 4.46 -18.18 1.98
N LYS A 162 3.24 -18.21 2.51
CA LYS A 162 2.11 -18.92 1.90
C LYS A 162 0.93 -17.97 1.77
N PRO A 163 0.38 -17.78 0.54
CA PRO A 163 -0.78 -16.93 0.33
C PRO A 163 -1.98 -17.38 1.17
N THR A 164 -2.55 -16.47 1.94
CA THR A 164 -3.81 -16.68 2.68
C THR A 164 -5.00 -16.62 1.73
N ASP A 165 -6.22 -16.84 2.23
CA ASP A 165 -7.43 -16.64 1.44
C ASP A 165 -7.64 -15.15 1.08
N LEU A 166 -7.19 -14.21 1.94
CA LEU A 166 -7.15 -12.79 1.61
C LEU A 166 -6.11 -12.53 0.50
N GLY A 167 -4.92 -13.12 0.62
CA GLY A 167 -3.90 -13.03 -0.42
C GLY A 167 -4.43 -13.51 -1.76
N LYS A 168 -4.98 -14.70 -1.83
CA LYS A 168 -5.58 -15.25 -3.07
C LYS A 168 -6.71 -14.38 -3.63
N ARG A 169 -7.47 -13.71 -2.76
CA ARG A 169 -8.58 -12.84 -3.16
C ARG A 169 -8.14 -11.52 -3.74
N PHE A 170 -7.19 -10.85 -3.10
CA PHE A 170 -6.79 -9.48 -3.43
C PHE A 170 -5.52 -9.42 -4.29
N MET A 171 -4.72 -10.47 -4.25
CA MET A 171 -3.46 -10.65 -4.98
C MET A 171 -3.45 -12.05 -5.64
N PRO A 172 -4.35 -12.34 -6.60
CA PRO A 172 -4.48 -13.69 -7.16
C PRO A 172 -3.19 -14.23 -7.80
N SER A 173 -2.30 -13.36 -8.24
CA SER A 173 -0.98 -13.73 -8.75
C SER A 173 0.08 -13.95 -7.67
N LEU A 174 -0.23 -13.73 -6.37
CA LEU A 174 0.70 -13.98 -5.28
C LEU A 174 1.01 -15.47 -5.18
N LYS A 175 2.27 -15.83 -5.29
CA LYS A 175 2.77 -17.21 -5.14
C LYS A 175 3.51 -17.35 -3.83
N SER A 176 3.69 -18.61 -3.39
CA SER A 176 4.64 -18.92 -2.31
C SER A 176 6.03 -18.45 -2.71
N CYS A 177 6.71 -17.83 -1.79
CA CYS A 177 8.03 -17.27 -1.96
C CYS A 177 8.79 -17.27 -0.63
N GLU A 178 10.09 -17.05 -0.66
CA GLU A 178 10.89 -16.94 0.56
C GLU A 178 10.95 -15.50 1.04
N THR A 179 10.90 -15.27 2.34
CA THR A 179 11.14 -13.98 2.98
C THR A 179 12.04 -14.17 4.21
N TYR A 180 12.77 -13.14 4.61
CA TYR A 180 13.56 -13.16 5.84
C TYR A 180 13.40 -11.88 6.68
N ILE A 181 12.53 -10.96 6.28
CA ILE A 181 12.14 -9.80 7.10
C ILE A 181 10.61 -9.69 7.16
N PRO A 182 9.91 -10.72 7.61
CA PRO A 182 8.48 -10.64 7.79
C PRO A 182 8.12 -9.83 9.04
N VAL A 183 6.88 -9.39 9.10
CA VAL A 183 6.34 -8.70 10.28
C VAL A 183 5.87 -9.71 11.31
N ASN A 184 6.26 -9.52 12.57
CA ASN A 184 5.82 -10.34 13.69
C ASN A 184 4.39 -9.97 14.10
N VAL A 185 3.46 -10.90 13.88
CA VAL A 185 2.03 -10.68 14.15
C VAL A 185 1.74 -10.52 15.65
N ALA A 186 2.46 -11.25 16.50
CA ALA A 186 2.28 -11.16 17.96
C ALA A 186 2.67 -9.78 18.50
N VAL A 187 3.68 -9.14 17.89
CA VAL A 187 4.06 -7.77 18.25
C VAL A 187 2.96 -6.77 17.84
N LEU A 188 2.35 -6.95 16.67
CA LEU A 188 1.22 -6.12 16.25
C LEU A 188 0.04 -6.24 17.21
N ASP A 189 -0.29 -7.46 17.65
CA ASP A 189 -1.35 -7.71 18.64
C ASP A 189 -1.03 -7.03 19.97
N GLN A 190 0.20 -7.17 20.46
CA GLN A 190 0.66 -6.53 21.71
C GLN A 190 0.55 -5.02 21.67
N LEU A 191 0.83 -4.42 20.54
CA LEU A 191 0.78 -2.97 20.33
C LEU A 191 -0.61 -2.47 19.95
N GLY A 192 -1.62 -3.34 19.80
CA GLY A 192 -2.99 -2.99 19.48
C GLY A 192 -3.23 -2.53 18.03
N PHE A 193 -2.36 -2.93 17.11
CA PHE A 193 -2.53 -2.66 15.69
C PHE A 193 -3.72 -3.40 15.11
N ARG A 194 -4.31 -2.86 14.07
CA ARG A 194 -5.22 -3.59 13.18
C ARG A 194 -4.47 -4.02 11.94
N TYR A 195 -4.67 -5.26 11.49
CA TYR A 195 -3.95 -5.78 10.34
C TYR A 195 -4.77 -6.78 9.51
N GLU A 196 -4.34 -6.96 8.26
CA GLU A 196 -4.83 -7.96 7.30
C GLU A 196 -3.62 -8.72 6.75
N VAL A 197 -3.58 -10.05 6.91
CA VAL A 197 -2.48 -10.91 6.48
C VAL A 197 -2.79 -11.48 5.11
N TYR A 198 -1.94 -11.18 4.13
CA TYR A 198 -2.05 -11.69 2.77
C TYR A 198 -1.14 -12.89 2.51
N GLY A 199 0.00 -12.95 3.20
CA GLY A 199 0.89 -14.10 3.22
C GLY A 199 1.30 -14.44 4.65
N THR A 200 1.15 -15.70 5.06
CA THR A 200 1.64 -16.19 6.35
C THR A 200 3.04 -16.77 6.20
N VAL A 201 3.85 -16.62 7.24
CA VAL A 201 5.25 -17.07 7.31
C VAL A 201 5.47 -17.82 8.62
N GLY A 202 6.28 -18.87 8.56
CA GLY A 202 6.55 -19.72 9.72
C GLY A 202 5.57 -20.89 9.86
N GLU A 203 5.93 -21.85 10.70
CA GLU A 203 5.13 -23.08 10.90
C GLU A 203 3.77 -22.79 11.55
N ASN A 204 3.74 -21.84 12.49
CA ASN A 204 2.55 -21.47 13.25
C ASN A 204 1.95 -20.14 12.79
N ASN A 205 2.36 -19.63 11.62
CA ASN A 205 1.92 -18.32 11.08
C ASN A 205 2.24 -17.15 12.02
N GLU A 206 3.37 -17.20 12.72
CA GLU A 206 3.82 -16.16 13.65
C GLU A 206 4.18 -14.85 12.96
N TYR A 207 4.47 -14.93 11.67
CA TYR A 207 4.90 -13.79 10.85
C TYR A 207 4.04 -13.65 9.62
N ALA A 208 4.09 -12.48 9.00
CA ALA A 208 3.33 -12.15 7.81
C ALA A 208 4.14 -11.32 6.79
N ASP A 209 4.02 -11.70 5.51
CA ASP A 209 4.53 -11.00 4.33
C ASP A 209 3.85 -11.57 3.07
N PRO A 210 3.07 -10.80 2.29
CA PRO A 210 2.66 -9.42 2.52
C PRO A 210 1.66 -9.24 3.67
N ILE A 211 1.66 -8.04 4.25
CA ILE A 211 0.75 -7.66 5.32
C ILE A 211 0.35 -6.19 5.19
N MET A 212 -0.89 -5.88 5.51
CA MET A 212 -1.36 -4.50 5.64
C MET A 212 -1.75 -4.24 7.10
N PHE A 213 -1.31 -3.12 7.66
CA PHE A 213 -1.57 -2.78 9.05
C PHE A 213 -1.72 -1.27 9.27
N ARG A 214 -2.26 -0.91 10.44
CA ARG A 214 -2.32 0.47 10.93
C ARG A 214 -2.23 0.50 12.44
N GLY A 215 -1.54 1.50 12.96
CA GLY A 215 -1.41 1.74 14.39
C GLY A 215 -2.70 2.22 15.06
N PRO A 216 -2.76 2.20 16.38
CA PRO A 216 -3.85 2.80 17.15
C PRO A 216 -3.99 4.29 16.81
N GLY A 217 -5.21 4.75 16.53
CA GLY A 217 -5.46 6.14 16.15
C GLY A 217 -5.32 6.46 14.67
N MET A 218 -4.57 5.68 13.91
CA MET A 218 -4.42 5.89 12.47
C MET A 218 -5.70 5.56 11.72
N ARG A 219 -6.05 6.38 10.73
CA ARG A 219 -7.15 6.13 9.79
C ARG A 219 -6.67 5.43 8.53
N GLY A 220 -5.45 5.74 8.10
CA GLY A 220 -4.81 5.20 6.93
C GLY A 220 -4.32 3.78 7.12
N TRP A 221 -3.68 3.27 6.09
CA TRP A 221 -3.16 1.91 6.06
C TRP A 221 -1.76 1.88 5.48
N PHE A 222 -0.94 0.99 6.01
CA PHE A 222 0.38 0.69 5.49
C PHE A 222 0.46 -0.77 5.08
N MET A 223 0.72 -1.03 3.80
CA MET A 223 0.97 -2.36 3.26
C MET A 223 2.47 -2.54 3.07
N TYR A 224 2.98 -3.64 3.56
CA TYR A 224 4.37 -4.02 3.42
C TYR A 224 4.51 -5.33 2.67
N HIS A 225 5.42 -5.35 1.70
CA HIS A 225 5.83 -6.55 0.99
C HIS A 225 7.34 -6.53 0.76
N HIS A 226 8.01 -7.52 1.31
CA HIS A 226 9.46 -7.65 1.20
C HIS A 226 9.84 -8.29 -0.13
N MET A 227 10.75 -7.64 -0.88
CA MET A 227 11.09 -8.07 -2.25
C MET A 227 12.34 -8.94 -2.36
N ASP A 228 13.10 -9.11 -1.30
CA ASP A 228 14.39 -9.80 -1.31
C ASP A 228 14.33 -11.26 -1.80
N GLN A 229 13.21 -11.90 -1.54
CA GLN A 229 12.92 -13.26 -1.96
C GLN A 229 13.01 -13.50 -3.46
N TYR A 230 12.87 -12.44 -4.23
CA TYR A 230 12.87 -12.50 -5.69
C TYR A 230 14.22 -12.14 -6.30
N THR A 231 15.24 -11.89 -5.48
CA THR A 231 16.54 -11.45 -5.96
C THR A 231 17.59 -12.53 -5.84
N ASP A 232 18.54 -12.51 -6.77
CA ASP A 232 19.85 -13.12 -6.58
C ASP A 232 20.75 -12.05 -5.97
N PHE A 233 21.13 -12.25 -4.72
CA PHE A 233 22.03 -11.35 -4.04
C PHE A 233 23.42 -11.44 -4.67
N VAL A 234 23.80 -10.39 -5.37
CA VAL A 234 25.14 -10.24 -5.97
C VAL A 234 26.01 -9.40 -5.05
N ASP A 235 25.52 -8.23 -4.69
CA ASP A 235 26.10 -7.34 -3.67
C ASP A 235 25.00 -6.36 -3.19
N TRP A 236 25.31 -5.54 -2.18
CA TRP A 236 24.37 -4.60 -1.58
C TRP A 236 23.82 -3.54 -2.54
N ASN A 237 24.46 -3.30 -3.67
CA ASN A 237 24.15 -2.22 -4.59
C ASN A 237 23.70 -2.71 -5.97
N ASN A 238 23.77 -4.00 -6.26
CA ASN A 238 23.56 -4.56 -7.59
C ASN A 238 22.81 -5.88 -7.60
N SER A 239 21.94 -6.11 -6.61
CA SER A 239 21.10 -7.30 -6.65
C SER A 239 20.14 -7.24 -7.83
N VAL A 240 20.04 -8.34 -8.54
CA VAL A 240 19.22 -8.49 -9.74
C VAL A 240 18.05 -9.40 -9.42
N MET A 241 16.85 -9.03 -9.83
CA MET A 241 15.70 -9.91 -9.70
C MET A 241 15.84 -11.12 -10.60
N LYS A 242 15.43 -12.28 -10.10
CA LYS A 242 15.31 -13.50 -10.90
C LYS A 242 14.35 -13.25 -12.05
N GLY A 243 14.64 -13.80 -13.22
CA GLY A 243 13.91 -13.51 -14.46
C GLY A 243 12.40 -13.53 -14.30
N GLY A 244 11.73 -12.44 -14.69
CA GLY A 244 10.28 -12.26 -14.59
C GLY A 244 9.74 -11.89 -13.19
N MET A 245 10.58 -11.77 -12.18
CA MET A 245 10.11 -11.48 -10.81
C MET A 245 9.72 -10.01 -10.64
N ALA A 246 10.37 -9.08 -11.33
CA ALA A 246 9.96 -7.68 -11.34
C ALA A 246 8.51 -7.51 -11.85
N GLU A 247 8.17 -8.18 -12.94
CA GLU A 247 6.80 -8.22 -13.48
C GLU A 247 5.84 -8.92 -12.52
N GLN A 248 6.27 -9.99 -11.86
CA GLN A 248 5.47 -10.69 -10.87
C GLN A 248 5.10 -9.77 -9.70
N ILE A 249 6.05 -9.04 -9.13
CA ILE A 249 5.80 -8.07 -8.05
C ILE A 249 4.88 -6.95 -8.54
N GLY A 250 5.19 -6.36 -9.69
CA GLY A 250 4.35 -5.31 -10.27
C GLY A 250 2.91 -5.74 -10.43
N THR A 251 2.69 -6.97 -10.91
CA THR A 251 1.35 -7.56 -11.06
C THR A 251 0.66 -7.73 -9.72
N VAL A 252 1.31 -8.33 -8.72
CA VAL A 252 0.75 -8.56 -7.38
C VAL A 252 0.34 -7.26 -6.71
N VAL A 253 1.15 -6.22 -6.85
CA VAL A 253 0.87 -4.90 -6.27
C VAL A 253 -0.29 -4.21 -6.98
N ALA A 254 -0.33 -4.25 -8.31
CA ALA A 254 -1.45 -3.68 -9.07
C ALA A 254 -2.78 -4.38 -8.73
N GLU A 255 -2.78 -5.71 -8.65
CA GLU A 255 -3.94 -6.50 -8.21
C GLU A 255 -4.39 -6.08 -6.81
N PHE A 256 -3.45 -5.91 -5.87
CA PHE A 256 -3.76 -5.45 -4.52
C PHE A 256 -4.43 -4.08 -4.52
N VAL A 257 -3.82 -3.10 -5.17
CA VAL A 257 -4.36 -1.73 -5.23
C VAL A 257 -5.76 -1.72 -5.84
N VAL A 258 -5.95 -2.39 -6.97
CA VAL A 258 -7.24 -2.44 -7.66
C VAL A 258 -8.27 -3.20 -6.84
N ASN A 259 -7.97 -4.42 -6.47
CA ASN A 259 -8.95 -5.30 -5.82
C ASN A 259 -9.30 -4.85 -4.40
N ARG A 260 -8.34 -4.21 -3.68
CA ARG A 260 -8.58 -3.81 -2.29
C ARG A 260 -9.17 -2.42 -2.15
N PHE A 261 -8.80 -1.48 -3.01
CA PHE A 261 -9.17 -0.08 -2.85
C PHE A 261 -10.04 0.48 -3.97
N LEU A 262 -9.81 0.06 -5.21
CA LEU A 262 -10.44 0.72 -6.35
C LEU A 262 -11.79 0.09 -6.72
N PHE A 263 -11.94 -1.24 -6.67
CA PHE A 263 -13.23 -1.86 -6.94
C PHE A 263 -14.30 -1.64 -5.86
N PHE A 264 -13.91 -1.31 -4.64
CA PHE A 264 -14.87 -1.06 -3.57
C PHE A 264 -15.47 0.35 -3.59
N SER A 265 -14.92 1.26 -4.38
CA SER A 265 -15.44 2.64 -4.53
C SER A 265 -16.55 2.78 -5.58
N VAL A 266 -16.78 1.79 -6.43
CA VAL A 266 -17.61 1.92 -7.65
C VAL A 266 -19.08 1.51 -7.49
N ASP A 267 -19.50 0.87 -6.40
CA ASP A 267 -20.92 0.55 -6.21
C ASP A 267 -21.42 0.78 -4.77
N PRO A 268 -21.81 2.01 -4.42
CA PRO A 268 -22.39 2.29 -3.10
C PRO A 268 -23.72 1.59 -2.84
N ALA A 269 -24.48 1.22 -3.88
CA ALA A 269 -25.86 0.75 -3.72
C ALA A 269 -26.04 -0.78 -3.79
N GLY A 270 -25.19 -1.50 -4.55
CA GLY A 270 -25.41 -2.93 -4.79
C GLY A 270 -24.42 -3.88 -4.10
N LYS A 271 -23.12 -3.60 -4.17
CA LYS A 271 -22.07 -4.54 -3.72
C LYS A 271 -21.73 -4.45 -2.23
N LEU A 272 -21.90 -3.28 -1.60
CA LEU A 272 -21.69 -3.11 -0.15
C LEU A 272 -22.64 -4.02 0.67
N ALA A 273 -23.90 -4.16 0.27
CA ALA A 273 -24.86 -5.01 0.95
C ALA A 273 -24.50 -6.51 0.87
N ALA A 274 -23.96 -6.97 -0.28
CA ALA A 274 -23.54 -8.36 -0.46
C ALA A 274 -22.27 -8.69 0.33
N THR A 275 -21.34 -7.74 0.43
CA THR A 275 -20.05 -7.91 1.14
C THR A 275 -20.25 -7.86 2.65
N TRP A 276 -21.10 -6.94 3.17
CA TRP A 276 -21.48 -6.91 4.58
C TRP A 276 -22.25 -8.17 5.01
N GLY A 277 -23.09 -8.70 4.15
CA GLY A 277 -23.82 -9.95 4.40
C GLY A 277 -22.90 -11.17 4.46
N SER A 278 -21.79 -11.19 3.73
CA SER A 278 -20.80 -12.27 3.78
C SER A 278 -19.87 -12.14 5.00
N MET A 279 -19.46 -10.94 5.38
CA MET A 279 -18.62 -10.72 6.58
C MET A 279 -19.34 -11.11 7.87
N LYS A 280 -20.63 -10.80 8.01
CA LYS A 280 -21.42 -11.21 9.20
C LYS A 280 -21.58 -12.73 9.33
N ARG A 281 -21.50 -13.49 8.24
CA ARG A 281 -21.56 -14.97 8.28
C ARG A 281 -20.24 -15.61 8.73
N TYR A 282 -19.11 -14.91 8.63
CA TYR A 282 -17.81 -15.42 9.06
C TYR A 282 -17.49 -15.17 10.54
N GLN A 283 -18.15 -14.18 11.18
CA GLN A 283 -17.98 -13.89 12.61
C GLN A 283 -18.86 -14.74 13.53
N GLY A 284 -19.64 -15.66 13.01
CA GLY A 284 -20.62 -16.50 13.73
C GLY A 284 -20.31 -18.00 13.71
N ARG A 285 -19.03 -18.40 13.55
CA ARG A 285 -18.64 -19.80 13.72
C ARG A 285 -17.39 -19.92 14.56
#